data_b16461874f2e1c19c459676f0a7dc357
#
_entry.id   b16461874f2e1c19c459676f0a7dc357
#
_cell.length_a   1.000
_cell.length_b   1.000
_cell.length_c   1.000
_cell.angle_alpha   90.00
_cell.angle_beta   90.00
_cell.angle_gamma   90.00
#
_symmetry.space_group_name_H-M   'P 1'
#
loop_
_entity.id
_entity.type
_entity.pdbx_description
1 polymer ?
#
loop_
_entity_poly.entity_id
_entity_poly.type
_entity_poly.pdbx_seq_one_letter_code
_entity_poly.pdbx_strand_id
1 'polypeptide(L)'
;LQGVVSSLPDPLNKSAMTSLPFRFEIDVPAGAGGLSGDTLKLAAGSVFQAQFQRRHEGGKTIIARGGLALNEPLRMADKGVLLAASADRLDADAWRKALAGNPERRDKASGAAAGSDGFPLSGLALRAGELRMLGQRLNDVTLRAVMEEGGWQARLTSKEATGEIVWRDQ
;
A
#
# COMPACT_ATOMS: atom_id res chain seq x y z
N LEU A 1 20.00 -0.01 -4.14
CA LEU A 1 20.36 -0.18 -2.74
C LEU A 1 21.11 -1.51 -2.57
N GLN A 2 22.43 -1.47 -2.35
CA GLN A 2 23.26 -2.60 -1.91
C GLN A 2 23.52 -2.47 -0.41
N GLY A 3 23.56 -3.62 0.31
CA GLY A 3 23.85 -3.63 1.75
C GLY A 3 22.66 -3.32 2.67
N VAL A 4 21.49 -2.99 2.12
CA VAL A 4 20.27 -2.80 2.90
C VAL A 4 19.49 -4.11 2.97
N VAL A 5 19.23 -4.56 4.18
CA VAL A 5 18.39 -5.74 4.48
C VAL A 5 16.98 -5.28 4.77
N SER A 6 15.99 -5.92 4.17
CA SER A 6 14.59 -5.79 4.58
C SER A 6 14.18 -7.05 5.33
N SER A 7 13.77 -6.89 6.59
CA SER A 7 13.19 -7.96 7.41
C SER A 7 11.67 -8.04 7.29
N LEU A 8 11.09 -7.31 6.32
CA LEU A 8 9.66 -7.39 6.03
C LEU A 8 9.31 -8.77 5.48
N PRO A 9 8.09 -9.26 5.71
CA PRO A 9 7.64 -10.51 5.10
C PRO A 9 7.66 -10.46 3.57
N ASP A 10 7.67 -11.63 2.92
CA ASP A 10 7.54 -11.70 1.47
C ASP A 10 6.28 -10.96 1.00
N PRO A 11 6.36 -10.29 -0.15
CA PRO A 11 7.44 -10.25 -1.14
C PRO A 11 8.47 -9.11 -0.95
N LEU A 12 8.45 -8.39 0.17
CA LEU A 12 9.41 -7.30 0.44
C LEU A 12 10.64 -7.76 1.26
N ASN A 13 10.78 -9.06 1.51
CA ASN A 13 11.99 -9.62 2.11
C ASN A 13 13.17 -9.45 1.13
N LYS A 14 14.25 -8.88 1.62
CA LYS A 14 15.43 -8.61 0.80
C LYS A 14 16.70 -8.89 1.59
N SER A 15 17.54 -9.77 1.06
CA SER A 15 18.88 -9.96 1.60
C SER A 15 19.84 -8.82 1.20
N ALA A 16 20.91 -8.63 1.98
CA ALA A 16 21.93 -7.62 1.68
C ALA A 16 22.62 -7.83 0.33
N MET A 17 22.67 -9.07 -0.15
CA MET A 17 23.33 -9.44 -1.41
C MET A 17 22.49 -9.17 -2.65
N THR A 18 21.20 -8.93 -2.51
CA THR A 18 20.34 -8.62 -3.64
C THR A 18 20.40 -7.14 -3.95
N SER A 19 20.82 -6.77 -5.16
CA SER A 19 20.76 -5.38 -5.62
C SER A 19 19.36 -5.08 -6.13
N LEU A 20 18.72 -4.06 -5.56
CA LEU A 20 17.43 -3.57 -6.01
C LEU A 20 17.58 -2.09 -6.40
N PRO A 21 17.50 -1.73 -7.71
CA PRO A 21 17.54 -0.35 -8.13
C PRO A 21 16.40 0.42 -7.47
N PHE A 22 16.74 1.51 -6.81
CA PHE A 22 15.76 2.38 -6.18
C PHE A 22 15.75 3.73 -6.90
N ARG A 23 14.57 4.20 -7.26
CA ARG A 23 14.34 5.51 -7.89
C ARG A 23 13.35 6.29 -7.05
N PHE A 24 13.68 7.55 -6.84
CA PHE A 24 12.85 8.51 -6.13
C PHE A 24 12.84 9.80 -6.96
N GLU A 25 11.65 10.31 -7.26
CA GLU A 25 11.45 11.54 -8.03
C GLU A 25 10.38 12.40 -7.37
N ILE A 26 10.59 13.70 -7.37
CA ILE A 26 9.58 14.69 -7.00
C ILE A 26 9.45 15.66 -8.18
N ASP A 27 8.28 15.68 -8.79
CA ASP A 27 7.95 16.62 -9.86
C ASP A 27 7.12 17.77 -9.28
N VAL A 28 7.66 18.97 -9.34
CA VAL A 28 6.98 20.20 -8.92
C VAL A 28 6.58 20.98 -10.18
N PRO A 29 5.28 21.20 -10.44
CA PRO A 29 4.84 21.97 -11.60
C PRO A 29 5.39 23.40 -11.56
N ALA A 30 5.98 23.86 -12.65
CA ALA A 30 6.44 25.24 -12.76
C ALA A 30 5.23 26.19 -12.86
N GLY A 31 5.21 27.26 -12.05
CA GLY A 31 4.25 28.36 -12.16
C GLY A 31 2.99 28.27 -11.30
N ALA A 32 2.89 27.31 -10.39
CA ALA A 32 1.79 27.24 -9.43
C ALA A 32 2.00 28.23 -8.28
N GLY A 33 1.64 29.48 -8.49
CA GLY A 33 1.60 30.46 -7.39
C GLY A 33 0.66 30.06 -6.28
N GLY A 34 1.18 29.74 -5.09
CA GLY A 34 0.44 29.71 -3.83
C GLY A 34 -0.33 28.44 -3.46
N LEU A 35 -0.73 27.59 -4.37
CA LEU A 35 -1.43 26.32 -4.11
C LEU A 35 -0.76 25.18 -4.88
N SER A 36 0.53 25.02 -4.68
CA SER A 36 1.30 24.03 -5.41
C SER A 36 1.20 22.65 -4.78
N GLY A 37 0.79 21.72 -5.58
CA GLY A 37 0.99 20.30 -5.31
C GLY A 37 2.25 19.82 -5.99
N ASP A 38 2.70 18.66 -5.61
CA ASP A 38 3.77 17.92 -6.26
C ASP A 38 3.35 16.49 -6.56
N THR A 39 4.15 15.82 -7.39
CA THR A 39 4.00 14.39 -7.65
C THR A 39 5.24 13.68 -7.14
N LEU A 40 5.04 12.81 -6.16
CA LEU A 40 6.06 11.92 -5.64
C LEU A 40 5.98 10.58 -6.36
N LYS A 41 7.12 10.11 -6.89
CA LYS A 41 7.25 8.80 -7.53
C LYS A 41 8.34 7.99 -6.85
N LEU A 42 8.05 6.73 -6.61
CA LEU A 42 8.95 5.76 -5.99
C LEU A 42 8.97 4.50 -6.85
N ALA A 43 10.13 3.92 -7.05
CA ALA A 43 10.25 2.61 -7.68
C ALA A 43 11.40 1.82 -7.03
N ALA A 44 11.18 0.52 -6.87
CA ALA A 44 12.20 -0.42 -6.42
C ALA A 44 12.21 -1.61 -7.38
N GLY A 45 13.15 -1.56 -8.33
CA GLY A 45 13.20 -2.48 -9.46
C GLY A 45 11.89 -2.47 -10.26
N SER A 46 11.49 -3.65 -10.70
CA SER A 46 10.17 -3.90 -11.31
C SER A 46 9.11 -4.36 -10.29
N VAL A 47 9.53 -4.57 -9.04
CA VAL A 47 8.71 -5.20 -8.01
C VAL A 47 7.74 -4.22 -7.36
N PHE A 48 8.22 -3.01 -7.09
CA PHE A 48 7.45 -2.00 -6.36
C PHE A 48 7.43 -0.68 -7.11
N GLN A 49 6.26 -0.10 -7.22
CA GLN A 49 6.04 1.25 -7.75
C GLN A 49 5.02 1.98 -6.88
N ALA A 50 5.23 3.27 -6.70
CA ALA A 50 4.28 4.14 -6.04
C ALA A 50 4.30 5.53 -6.68
N GLN A 51 3.13 6.13 -6.76
CA GLN A 51 2.97 7.51 -7.19
C GLN A 51 1.88 8.20 -6.38
N PHE A 52 2.19 9.40 -5.89
CA PHE A 52 1.27 10.21 -5.10
C PHE A 52 1.21 11.62 -5.65
N GLN A 53 0.03 12.12 -5.89
CA GLN A 53 -0.22 13.54 -6.10
C GLN A 53 -0.57 14.17 -4.76
N ARG A 54 0.28 15.10 -4.33
CA ARG A 54 0.14 15.77 -3.03
C ARG A 54 -0.27 17.23 -3.24
N ARG A 55 -1.03 17.76 -2.29
CA ARG A 55 -1.37 19.18 -2.18
C ARG A 55 -0.81 19.73 -0.89
N HIS A 56 -0.38 20.98 -0.93
CA HIS A 56 0.11 21.70 0.23
C HIS A 56 -0.94 22.74 0.62
N GLU A 57 -1.63 22.52 1.71
CA GLU A 57 -2.68 23.40 2.21
C GLU A 57 -2.44 23.74 3.69
N GLY A 58 -2.34 25.04 4.02
CA GLY A 58 -2.19 25.48 5.40
C GLY A 58 -0.95 24.90 6.12
N GLY A 59 0.16 24.71 5.41
CA GLY A 59 1.40 24.12 5.96
C GLY A 59 1.34 22.59 6.14
N LYS A 60 0.26 21.94 5.72
CA LYS A 60 0.12 20.48 5.72
C LYS A 60 0.23 19.93 4.32
N THR A 61 0.84 18.76 4.20
CA THR A 61 0.89 18.01 2.94
C THR A 61 -0.18 16.93 2.97
N ILE A 62 -1.08 16.98 1.99
CA ILE A 62 -2.21 16.06 1.85
C ILE A 62 -2.04 15.24 0.58
N ILE A 63 -2.19 13.93 0.66
CA ILE A 63 -2.26 13.07 -0.52
C ILE A 63 -3.65 13.20 -1.12
N ALA A 64 -3.74 13.81 -2.30
CA ALA A 64 -5.00 13.97 -3.00
C ALA A 64 -5.42 12.65 -3.67
N ARG A 65 -4.49 12.01 -4.35
CA ARG A 65 -4.66 10.70 -4.96
C ARG A 65 -3.34 9.98 -5.16
N GLY A 66 -3.38 8.67 -5.31
CA GLY A 66 -2.18 7.90 -5.52
C GLY A 66 -2.43 6.46 -5.91
N GLY A 67 -1.34 5.76 -6.12
CA GLY A 67 -1.30 4.33 -6.36
C GLY A 67 -0.03 3.71 -5.79
N LEU A 68 -0.18 2.50 -5.33
CA LEU A 68 0.89 1.59 -4.90
C LEU A 68 0.75 0.30 -5.67
N ALA A 69 1.81 -0.19 -6.25
CA ALA A 69 1.83 -1.45 -6.97
C ALA A 69 2.99 -2.34 -6.51
N LEU A 70 2.69 -3.60 -6.27
CA LEU A 70 3.64 -4.63 -5.91
C LEU A 70 3.46 -5.82 -6.88
N ASN A 71 4.43 -6.04 -7.77
CA ASN A 71 4.35 -7.02 -8.86
C ASN A 71 3.09 -6.85 -9.73
N GLU A 72 2.54 -5.64 -9.80
CA GLU A 72 1.37 -5.28 -10.58
C GLU A 72 1.64 -3.97 -11.33
N PRO A 73 0.95 -3.69 -12.42
CA PRO A 73 1.00 -2.38 -13.05
C PRO A 73 0.47 -1.30 -12.11
N LEU A 74 1.17 -0.17 -12.04
CA LEU A 74 0.74 0.96 -11.25
C LEU A 74 -0.57 1.52 -11.79
N ARG A 75 -1.55 1.68 -10.90
CA ARG A 75 -2.84 2.32 -11.18
C ARG A 75 -3.09 3.41 -10.15
N MET A 76 -3.57 4.54 -10.62
CA MET A 76 -3.91 5.67 -9.77
C MET A 76 -5.39 5.59 -9.40
N ALA A 77 -5.72 5.87 -8.15
CA ALA A 77 -7.09 6.12 -7.74
C ALA A 77 -7.57 7.49 -8.22
N ASP A 78 -8.87 7.67 -8.40
CA ASP A 78 -9.46 9.00 -8.68
C ASP A 78 -9.38 9.89 -7.44
N LYS A 79 -9.55 9.30 -6.25
CA LYS A 79 -9.43 9.93 -4.93
C LYS A 79 -8.81 8.93 -3.96
N GLY A 80 -7.94 9.42 -3.08
CA GLY A 80 -7.24 8.58 -2.14
C GLY A 80 -6.18 7.70 -2.82
N VAL A 81 -5.88 6.54 -2.29
CA VAL A 81 -4.81 5.66 -2.77
C VAL A 81 -5.34 4.26 -3.07
N LEU A 82 -4.99 3.75 -4.24
CA LEU A 82 -5.23 2.37 -4.63
C LEU A 82 -3.97 1.54 -4.37
N LEU A 83 -4.09 0.46 -3.63
CA LEU A 83 -3.05 -0.55 -3.47
C LEU A 83 -3.35 -1.76 -4.37
N ALA A 84 -2.47 -2.07 -5.29
CA ALA A 84 -2.51 -3.28 -6.10
C ALA A 84 -1.30 -4.17 -5.79
N ALA A 85 -1.52 -5.43 -5.47
CA ALA A 85 -0.45 -6.35 -5.14
C ALA A 85 -0.69 -7.74 -5.72
N SER A 86 0.39 -8.37 -6.20
CA SER A 86 0.40 -9.76 -6.61
C SER A 86 1.60 -10.47 -6.00
N ALA A 87 1.38 -11.66 -5.44
CA ALA A 87 2.42 -12.47 -4.85
C ALA A 87 2.09 -13.96 -5.01
N ASP A 88 3.12 -14.80 -5.17
CA ASP A 88 2.91 -16.25 -5.14
C ASP A 88 2.45 -16.70 -3.76
N ARG A 89 3.03 -16.11 -2.73
CA ARG A 89 2.69 -16.35 -1.31
C ARG A 89 2.62 -15.05 -0.55
N LEU A 90 1.58 -14.92 0.26
CA LEU A 90 1.39 -13.79 1.17
C LEU A 90 1.01 -14.31 2.55
N ASP A 91 1.76 -13.90 3.56
CA ASP A 91 1.46 -14.18 4.96
C ASP A 91 0.92 -12.90 5.63
N ALA A 92 -0.40 -12.76 5.65
CA ALA A 92 -1.06 -11.60 6.27
C ALA A 92 -0.85 -11.57 7.80
N ASP A 93 -0.67 -12.73 8.45
CA ASP A 93 -0.39 -12.79 9.87
C ASP A 93 1.03 -12.29 10.19
N ALA A 94 2.01 -12.64 9.34
CA ALA A 94 3.37 -12.12 9.44
C ALA A 94 3.43 -10.62 9.17
N TRP A 95 2.70 -10.13 8.16
CA TRP A 95 2.59 -8.70 7.86
C TRP A 95 1.95 -7.92 9.01
N ARG A 96 0.87 -8.43 9.58
CA ARG A 96 0.23 -7.83 10.75
C ARG A 96 1.21 -7.73 11.93
N LYS A 97 2.00 -8.77 12.20
CA LYS A 97 3.02 -8.77 13.26
C LYS A 97 4.13 -7.77 12.95
N ALA A 98 4.63 -7.73 11.71
CA ALA A 98 5.68 -6.81 11.30
C ALA A 98 5.25 -5.34 11.42
N LEU A 99 4.01 -5.04 11.10
CA LEU A 99 3.44 -3.68 11.22
C LEU A 99 3.07 -3.32 12.67
N ALA A 100 2.67 -4.32 13.49
CA ALA A 100 2.35 -4.09 14.91
C ALA A 100 3.58 -4.03 15.81
N GLY A 101 4.70 -4.64 15.40
CA GLY A 101 5.84 -5.00 16.25
C GLY A 101 6.85 -3.89 16.53
N ASN A 102 6.59 -2.61 16.24
CA ASN A 102 7.54 -1.55 16.58
C ASN A 102 6.83 -0.31 17.14
N PRO A 103 6.55 -0.26 18.49
CA PRO A 103 5.93 0.89 19.13
C PRO A 103 6.74 2.18 18.95
N GLU A 104 8.08 2.11 18.89
CA GLU A 104 8.93 3.30 18.66
C GLU A 104 8.83 3.86 17.23
N ARG A 105 8.37 3.06 16.26
CA ARG A 105 8.05 3.54 14.92
C ARG A 105 6.65 4.17 14.83
N ARG A 106 5.77 3.88 15.77
CA ARG A 106 4.45 4.54 15.85
C ARG A 106 4.58 6.05 16.06
N ASP A 107 5.51 6.50 16.89
CA ASP A 107 5.70 7.93 17.17
C ASP A 107 6.39 8.69 16.02
N LYS A 108 7.14 7.99 15.16
CA LYS A 108 7.79 8.59 13.98
C LYS A 108 7.07 8.27 12.65
N ALA A 109 6.24 7.24 12.62
CA ALA A 109 5.43 6.84 11.46
C ALA A 109 3.94 7.18 11.67
N SER A 110 3.59 8.01 12.65
CA SER A 110 2.26 8.60 12.85
C SER A 110 1.79 9.47 11.68
N GLY A 111 2.57 9.50 10.60
CA GLY A 111 2.18 10.08 9.32
C GLY A 111 1.77 9.08 8.23
N ALA A 112 1.78 7.77 8.46
CA ALA A 112 1.64 6.82 7.34
C ALA A 112 0.84 5.53 7.58
N ALA A 113 0.22 5.29 8.73
CA ALA A 113 -0.57 4.07 8.93
C ALA A 113 -1.80 4.29 9.80
N ALA A 114 -2.94 4.16 9.16
CA ALA A 114 -4.26 3.76 9.69
C ALA A 114 -4.66 4.37 11.06
N GLY A 115 -5.21 5.57 11.03
CA GLY A 115 -5.92 6.13 12.18
C GLY A 115 -6.03 7.64 12.09
N SER A 116 -7.19 8.14 11.78
CA SER A 116 -7.71 9.52 11.85
C SER A 116 -6.98 10.69 11.14
N ASP A 117 -5.69 10.61 10.83
CA ASP A 117 -4.98 11.42 9.83
C ASP A 117 -4.17 10.51 8.89
N GLY A 118 -4.59 9.27 8.74
CA GLY A 118 -3.88 8.18 8.10
C GLY A 118 -3.83 8.28 6.59
N PHE A 119 -2.98 7.46 6.03
CA PHE A 119 -2.83 7.22 4.61
C PHE A 119 -4.21 6.96 3.97
N PRO A 120 -4.65 7.78 3.00
CA PRO A 120 -6.04 7.76 2.51
C PRO A 120 -6.28 6.59 1.55
N LEU A 121 -6.21 5.37 2.07
CA LEU A 121 -6.46 4.18 1.27
C LEU A 121 -7.93 4.16 0.83
N SER A 122 -8.18 4.11 -0.47
CA SER A 122 -9.51 4.09 -1.07
C SER A 122 -9.83 2.79 -1.79
N GLY A 123 -8.82 1.97 -2.05
CA GLY A 123 -9.01 0.69 -2.70
C GLY A 123 -7.85 -0.26 -2.52
N LEU A 124 -8.16 -1.54 -2.55
CA LEU A 124 -7.22 -2.64 -2.47
C LEU A 124 -7.56 -3.68 -3.55
N ALA A 125 -6.56 -4.09 -4.31
CA ALA A 125 -6.62 -5.22 -5.21
C ALA A 125 -5.45 -6.17 -4.91
N LEU A 126 -5.73 -7.34 -4.41
CA LEU A 126 -4.73 -8.34 -4.04
C LEU A 126 -4.96 -9.62 -4.82
N ARG A 127 -3.88 -10.20 -5.35
CA ARG A 127 -3.81 -11.55 -5.87
C ARG A 127 -2.72 -12.33 -5.16
N ALA A 128 -3.03 -13.54 -4.74
CA ALA A 128 -2.05 -14.42 -4.14
C ALA A 128 -2.29 -15.87 -4.57
N GLY A 129 -1.21 -16.57 -4.95
CA GLY A 129 -1.29 -18.01 -5.15
C GLY A 129 -1.63 -18.73 -3.85
N GLU A 130 -1.01 -18.33 -2.76
CA GLU A 130 -1.31 -18.77 -1.40
C GLU A 130 -1.41 -17.55 -0.46
N LEU A 131 -2.51 -17.41 0.24
CA LEU A 131 -2.70 -16.43 1.32
C LEU A 131 -2.82 -17.16 2.65
N ARG A 132 -1.98 -16.79 3.60
CA ARG A 132 -2.10 -17.23 4.99
C ARG A 132 -2.70 -16.08 5.81
N MET A 133 -3.85 -16.32 6.43
CA MET A 133 -4.58 -15.33 7.21
C MET A 133 -5.37 -15.99 8.35
N LEU A 134 -5.23 -15.48 9.56
CA LEU A 134 -5.88 -16.00 10.77
C LEU A 134 -5.61 -17.50 11.00
N GLY A 135 -4.39 -17.94 10.69
CA GLY A 135 -3.98 -19.34 10.78
C GLY A 135 -4.55 -20.25 9.68
N GLN A 136 -5.36 -19.74 8.78
CA GLN A 136 -5.92 -20.45 7.64
C GLN A 136 -5.08 -20.24 6.39
N ARG A 137 -5.09 -21.22 5.48
CA ARG A 137 -4.48 -21.15 4.17
C ARG A 137 -5.56 -21.12 3.11
N LEU A 138 -5.51 -20.12 2.25
CA LEU A 138 -6.38 -19.96 1.10
C LEU A 138 -5.53 -20.01 -0.17
N ASN A 139 -6.01 -20.70 -1.21
CA ASN A 139 -5.31 -20.83 -2.47
C ASN A 139 -6.02 -20.09 -3.60
N ASP A 140 -5.23 -19.57 -4.56
CA ASP A 140 -5.71 -18.81 -5.72
C ASP A 140 -6.62 -17.65 -5.30
N VAL A 141 -6.11 -16.83 -4.40
CA VAL A 141 -6.86 -15.74 -3.79
C VAL A 141 -6.92 -14.52 -4.69
N THR A 142 -8.10 -13.98 -4.85
CA THR A 142 -8.34 -12.63 -5.36
C THR A 142 -9.16 -11.88 -4.30
N LEU A 143 -8.62 -10.78 -3.80
CA LEU A 143 -9.30 -9.87 -2.87
C LEU A 143 -9.38 -8.50 -3.51
N ARG A 144 -10.58 -7.94 -3.56
CA ARG A 144 -10.82 -6.55 -3.95
C ARG A 144 -11.62 -5.88 -2.85
N ALA A 145 -11.16 -4.71 -2.46
CA ALA A 145 -11.87 -3.89 -1.50
C ALA A 145 -11.89 -2.44 -1.98
N VAL A 146 -13.00 -1.77 -1.75
CA VAL A 146 -13.18 -0.35 -2.07
C VAL A 146 -13.78 0.35 -0.86
N MET A 147 -13.35 1.60 -0.67
CA MET A 147 -13.93 2.49 0.32
C MET A 147 -15.09 3.23 -0.35
N GLU A 148 -16.28 3.03 0.14
CA GLU A 148 -17.49 3.76 -0.26
C GLU A 148 -17.96 4.65 0.88
N GLU A 149 -19.00 5.45 0.65
CA GLU A 149 -19.55 6.33 1.68
C GLU A 149 -19.92 5.55 2.95
N GLY A 150 -19.11 5.72 3.99
CA GLY A 150 -19.33 5.15 5.32
C GLY A 150 -18.80 3.74 5.55
N GLY A 151 -17.88 3.22 4.71
CA GLY A 151 -17.25 1.95 5.03
C GLY A 151 -16.51 1.24 3.91
N TRP A 152 -16.05 0.04 4.20
CA TRP A 152 -15.36 -0.83 3.25
C TRP A 152 -16.29 -1.92 2.72
N GLN A 153 -16.26 -2.12 1.41
CA GLN A 153 -16.82 -3.28 0.77
C GLN A 153 -15.69 -4.12 0.18
N ALA A 154 -15.59 -5.38 0.59
CA ALA A 154 -14.57 -6.30 0.14
C ALA A 154 -15.18 -7.57 -0.44
N ARG A 155 -14.62 -8.05 -1.54
CA ARG A 155 -14.95 -9.34 -2.15
C ARG A 155 -13.72 -10.22 -2.19
N LEU A 156 -13.83 -11.38 -1.58
CA LEU A 156 -12.82 -12.43 -1.56
C LEU A 156 -13.28 -13.60 -2.42
N THR A 157 -12.38 -14.10 -3.25
CA THR A 157 -12.54 -15.35 -4.00
C THR A 157 -11.28 -16.18 -3.85
N SER A 158 -11.42 -17.43 -3.49
CA SER A 158 -10.34 -18.43 -3.42
C SER A 158 -10.88 -19.80 -3.80
N LYS A 159 -10.02 -20.81 -3.83
CA LYS A 159 -10.47 -22.21 -3.99
C LYS A 159 -11.34 -22.70 -2.83
N GLU A 160 -11.04 -22.24 -1.63
CA GLU A 160 -11.69 -22.71 -0.39
C GLU A 160 -12.92 -21.90 -0.02
N ALA A 161 -12.96 -20.61 -0.41
CA ALA A 161 -14.02 -19.71 0.03
C ALA A 161 -14.28 -18.61 -0.99
N THR A 162 -15.53 -18.20 -1.07
CA THR A 162 -15.96 -16.98 -1.77
C THR A 162 -16.90 -16.23 -0.85
N GLY A 163 -16.69 -14.94 -0.70
CA GLY A 163 -17.52 -14.13 0.19
C GLY A 163 -17.41 -12.63 -0.08
N GLU A 164 -18.35 -11.93 0.48
CA GLU A 164 -18.40 -10.48 0.49
C GLU A 164 -18.46 -9.99 1.93
N ILE A 165 -17.67 -9.00 2.25
CA ILE A 165 -17.59 -8.39 3.58
C ILE A 165 -17.91 -6.92 3.41
N VAL A 166 -18.91 -6.45 4.16
CA VAL A 166 -19.25 -5.03 4.25
C VAL A 166 -18.97 -4.56 5.66
N TRP A 167 -18.07 -3.61 5.77
CA TRP A 167 -17.70 -2.99 7.03
C TRP A 167 -18.13 -1.53 7.01
N ARG A 168 -18.96 -1.12 7.94
CA ARG A 168 -19.43 0.25 8.11
C ARG A 168 -18.95 0.80 9.44
N ASP A 169 -18.33 1.97 9.40
CA ASP A 169 -18.06 2.74 10.61
C ASP A 169 -19.41 3.29 11.12
N GLN A 170 -19.70 3.00 12.38
CA GLN A 170 -20.90 3.53 13.06
C GLN A 170 -20.55 4.82 13.79
#